data_1f4db33302add0caf3ee51ac25eb3a91
#
_entry.id   1f4db33302add0caf3ee51ac25eb3a91
#
_cell.length_a   1.000
_cell.length_b   1.000
_cell.length_c   1.000
_cell.angle_alpha   90.00
_cell.angle_beta   90.00
_cell.angle_gamma   90.00
#
_symmetry.space_group_name_H-M   'P 1'
#
loop_
_entity.id
_entity.type
_entity.pdbx_description
1 polymer ?
#
loop_
_entity_poly.entity_id
_entity_poly.type
_entity_poly.pdbx_seq_one_letter_code
_entity_poly.pdbx_strand_id
1 'polypeptide(L)'
;MNYQETCEYLFRQTPMFEHQGASAYKEGLDNTLALDEHFGHPHRAYATIHVGGTNGKGSVSHSLAAILQECGYRVGLYTSPHLVDFRERIRINGQPISESYVVDFVESERAFFEPLHPSFFEVTTAMAFKYFRDMEVDVAVIEVGLGGRLDCTNIITPVVSVITNISFDHTQLLGDTLAKIAAEKAGIIKRGVPVVIGEANGETRPVFEAKAQEMQAPIVFAEDEPMVVNAEFKPEGGIRYTIRMFGQIDGDLGGIYQPKNLNTLMPVLKVLTDKGYLARCEEPDNLSKFLYELKEGLGHVAEKTGLTGRWQVVRPSAPKVVCDTGHNVGGWQHLSQQLQQVQCRQMHIVFGMVDDKDIDGVLELLPKTATYYFTKADNHRAVGETKLQQQAARHGLNGMAYPTVAKAYKAALRAAAHDDFIFIGGSSYVVGDLLKTLN
;
A
#
# COMPACT_ATOMS: atom_id res chain seq x y z
N MET A 1 11.53 25.26 -13.43
CA MET A 1 11.00 25.19 -12.03
C MET A 1 12.02 24.43 -11.19
N ASN A 2 12.11 24.70 -9.88
CA ASN A 2 12.77 23.76 -8.97
C ASN A 2 11.82 22.60 -8.60
N TYR A 3 12.30 21.59 -7.86
CA TYR A 3 11.52 20.40 -7.52
C TYR A 3 10.25 20.75 -6.71
N GLN A 4 10.35 21.63 -5.73
CA GLN A 4 9.21 22.01 -4.91
C GLN A 4 8.14 22.75 -5.74
N GLU A 5 8.54 23.68 -6.60
CA GLU A 5 7.65 24.39 -7.52
C GLU A 5 6.97 23.41 -8.49
N THR A 6 7.70 22.38 -8.93
CA THR A 6 7.16 21.34 -9.82
C THR A 6 6.12 20.46 -9.10
N CYS A 7 6.38 20.07 -7.86
CA CYS A 7 5.38 19.34 -7.05
C CYS A 7 4.14 20.20 -6.80
N GLU A 8 4.31 21.48 -6.43
CA GLU A 8 3.18 22.39 -6.24
C GLU A 8 2.37 22.59 -7.53
N TYR A 9 3.05 22.69 -8.68
CA TYR A 9 2.41 22.76 -9.99
C TYR A 9 1.55 21.50 -10.24
N LEU A 10 2.12 20.30 -10.06
CA LEU A 10 1.39 19.04 -10.22
C LEU A 10 0.17 18.97 -9.29
N PHE A 11 0.31 19.35 -8.03
CA PHE A 11 -0.78 19.30 -7.05
C PHE A 11 -1.90 20.33 -7.32
N ARG A 12 -1.59 21.47 -7.95
CA ARG A 12 -2.57 22.53 -8.24
C ARG A 12 -3.23 22.39 -9.61
N GLN A 13 -2.48 21.96 -10.61
CA GLN A 13 -2.95 21.94 -12.02
C GLN A 13 -3.66 20.64 -12.38
N THR A 14 -3.38 19.56 -11.64
CA THR A 14 -4.00 18.26 -11.91
C THR A 14 -4.89 17.84 -10.75
N PRO A 15 -6.19 17.55 -10.99
CA PRO A 15 -7.09 17.08 -9.92
C PRO A 15 -6.50 15.86 -9.20
N MET A 16 -6.37 15.96 -7.89
CA MET A 16 -5.75 14.92 -7.07
C MET A 16 -6.79 14.34 -6.12
N PHE A 17 -6.97 13.01 -6.16
CA PHE A 17 -7.95 12.31 -5.33
C PHE A 17 -7.68 12.55 -3.82
N GLU A 18 -6.43 12.57 -3.40
CA GLU A 18 -6.04 12.84 -2.02
C GLU A 18 -6.46 14.23 -1.52
N HIS A 19 -6.67 15.20 -2.42
CA HIS A 19 -7.11 16.54 -2.05
C HIS A 19 -8.59 16.79 -2.29
N GLN A 20 -9.15 16.25 -3.38
CA GLN A 20 -10.51 16.56 -3.84
C GLN A 20 -11.51 15.41 -3.66
N GLY A 21 -11.03 14.21 -3.25
CA GLY A 21 -11.88 13.04 -3.11
C GLY A 21 -12.47 12.57 -4.45
N ALA A 22 -13.71 12.07 -4.41
CA ALA A 22 -14.37 11.48 -5.57
C ALA A 22 -14.50 12.44 -6.78
N SER A 23 -14.53 13.76 -6.57
CA SER A 23 -14.64 14.74 -7.66
C SER A 23 -13.39 14.83 -8.56
N ALA A 24 -12.24 14.36 -8.07
CA ALA A 24 -11.01 14.27 -8.88
C ALA A 24 -10.96 13.01 -9.76
N TYR A 25 -11.87 12.05 -9.53
CA TYR A 25 -11.92 10.82 -10.33
C TYR A 25 -12.44 11.13 -11.73
N LYS A 26 -11.66 10.76 -12.75
CA LYS A 26 -12.08 10.83 -14.15
C LYS A 26 -12.45 9.43 -14.62
N GLU A 27 -13.65 9.28 -15.14
CA GLU A 27 -14.10 8.03 -15.71
C GLU A 27 -13.49 7.83 -17.10
N GLY A 28 -12.86 6.69 -17.32
CA GLY A 28 -12.23 6.34 -18.59
C GLY A 28 -10.70 6.33 -18.56
N LEU A 29 -10.09 5.88 -19.65
CA LEU A 29 -8.64 5.76 -19.82
C LEU A 29 -8.11 6.61 -20.99
N ASP A 30 -8.91 7.49 -21.56
CA ASP A 30 -8.58 8.23 -22.78
C ASP A 30 -7.30 9.05 -22.63
N ASN A 31 -7.18 9.82 -21.54
CA ASN A 31 -5.96 10.57 -21.24
C ASN A 31 -4.76 9.66 -21.00
N THR A 32 -4.97 8.55 -20.27
CA THR A 32 -3.92 7.58 -20.00
C THR A 32 -3.40 6.97 -21.30
N LEU A 33 -4.30 6.60 -22.22
CA LEU A 33 -3.94 6.06 -23.52
C LEU A 33 -3.23 7.10 -24.40
N ALA A 34 -3.69 8.35 -24.39
CA ALA A 34 -3.04 9.44 -25.13
C ALA A 34 -1.61 9.71 -24.62
N LEU A 35 -1.41 9.70 -23.29
CA LEU A 35 -0.08 9.82 -22.69
C LEU A 35 0.80 8.61 -23.01
N ASP A 36 0.25 7.40 -22.96
CA ASP A 36 0.97 6.18 -23.30
C ASP A 36 1.44 6.14 -24.75
N GLU A 37 0.56 6.56 -25.68
CA GLU A 37 0.90 6.69 -27.11
C GLU A 37 1.98 7.76 -27.33
N HIS A 38 1.84 8.93 -26.71
CA HIS A 38 2.82 10.02 -26.81
C HIS A 38 4.22 9.58 -26.39
N PHE A 39 4.32 8.77 -25.31
CA PHE A 39 5.60 8.23 -24.86
C PHE A 39 6.03 6.95 -25.58
N GLY A 40 5.29 6.47 -26.59
CA GLY A 40 5.62 5.28 -27.37
C GLY A 40 5.47 3.98 -26.58
N HIS A 41 4.43 3.86 -25.77
CA HIS A 41 4.06 2.68 -24.99
C HIS A 41 5.18 2.17 -24.06
N PRO A 42 5.69 3.00 -23.15
CA PRO A 42 6.88 2.68 -22.35
C PRO A 42 6.74 1.42 -21.51
N HIS A 43 5.52 1.12 -21.04
CA HIS A 43 5.21 -0.08 -20.26
C HIS A 43 5.47 -1.41 -20.99
N ARG A 44 5.71 -1.40 -22.31
CA ARG A 44 6.01 -2.60 -23.12
C ARG A 44 7.49 -2.94 -23.14
N ALA A 45 8.36 -2.07 -22.62
CA ALA A 45 9.81 -2.26 -22.65
C ALA A 45 10.33 -3.22 -21.54
N TYR A 46 9.51 -3.55 -20.55
CA TYR A 46 9.88 -4.36 -19.40
C TYR A 46 8.71 -5.24 -18.94
N ALA A 47 9.02 -6.28 -18.15
CA ALA A 47 7.98 -7.12 -17.55
C ALA A 47 7.24 -6.36 -16.44
N THR A 48 5.94 -6.65 -16.25
CA THR A 48 5.14 -5.99 -15.21
C THR A 48 4.43 -7.02 -14.32
N ILE A 49 4.29 -6.72 -13.03
CA ILE A 49 3.44 -7.42 -12.07
C ILE A 49 2.40 -6.41 -11.59
N HIS A 50 1.11 -6.75 -11.69
CA HIS A 50 0.03 -5.81 -11.37
C HIS A 50 -0.65 -6.19 -10.06
N VAL A 51 -0.62 -5.31 -9.06
CA VAL A 51 -1.10 -5.59 -7.70
C VAL A 51 -2.28 -4.69 -7.34
N GLY A 52 -3.47 -5.28 -7.27
CA GLY A 52 -4.71 -4.65 -6.83
C GLY A 52 -5.20 -5.20 -5.47
N GLY A 53 -6.33 -4.68 -5.01
CA GLY A 53 -6.96 -5.08 -3.75
C GLY A 53 -7.43 -3.89 -2.93
N THR A 54 -8.04 -4.13 -1.79
CA THR A 54 -8.40 -3.05 -0.84
C THR A 54 -7.22 -2.76 0.08
N ASN A 55 -6.84 -3.70 0.92
CA ASN A 55 -5.71 -3.59 1.85
C ASN A 55 -4.58 -4.53 1.43
N GLY A 56 -3.35 -4.29 1.89
CA GLY A 56 -2.20 -5.17 1.65
C GLY A 56 -1.44 -4.93 0.34
N LYS A 57 -1.98 -4.18 -0.63
CA LYS A 57 -1.32 -3.89 -1.92
C LYS A 57 0.14 -3.46 -1.75
N GLY A 58 0.37 -2.39 -1.00
CA GLY A 58 1.71 -1.85 -0.77
C GLY A 58 2.66 -2.87 -0.11
N SER A 59 2.20 -3.62 0.92
CA SER A 59 3.03 -4.67 1.53
C SER A 59 3.43 -5.75 0.53
N VAL A 60 2.48 -6.26 -0.27
CA VAL A 60 2.76 -7.28 -1.29
C VAL A 60 3.67 -6.73 -2.39
N SER A 61 3.42 -5.50 -2.87
CA SER A 61 4.25 -4.85 -3.90
C SER A 61 5.69 -4.65 -3.46
N HIS A 62 5.89 -4.14 -2.24
CA HIS A 62 7.23 -3.93 -1.69
C HIS A 62 7.95 -5.25 -1.40
N SER A 63 7.25 -6.27 -0.87
CA SER A 63 7.84 -7.59 -0.65
C SER A 63 8.26 -8.26 -1.97
N LEU A 64 7.43 -8.17 -3.03
CA LEU A 64 7.80 -8.64 -4.37
C LEU A 64 9.04 -7.91 -4.90
N ALA A 65 9.05 -6.58 -4.78
CA ALA A 65 10.19 -5.77 -5.24
C ALA A 65 11.48 -6.14 -4.49
N ALA A 66 11.43 -6.32 -3.17
CA ALA A 66 12.58 -6.71 -2.37
C ALA A 66 13.15 -8.08 -2.77
N ILE A 67 12.28 -9.09 -2.97
CA ILE A 67 12.69 -10.43 -3.38
C ILE A 67 13.30 -10.41 -4.80
N LEU A 68 12.67 -9.69 -5.75
CA LEU A 68 13.17 -9.58 -7.11
C LEU A 68 14.53 -8.86 -7.18
N GLN A 69 14.77 -7.88 -6.30
CA GLN A 69 16.09 -7.24 -6.16
C GLN A 69 17.15 -8.24 -5.69
N GLU A 70 16.83 -9.15 -4.75
CA GLU A 70 17.74 -10.21 -4.31
C GLU A 70 18.05 -11.20 -5.43
N CYS A 71 17.09 -11.43 -6.33
CA CYS A 71 17.30 -12.24 -7.53
C CYS A 71 18.20 -11.55 -8.60
N GLY A 72 18.66 -10.32 -8.33
CA GLY A 72 19.55 -9.55 -9.20
C GLY A 72 18.85 -8.72 -10.27
N TYR A 73 17.53 -8.58 -10.24
CA TYR A 73 16.80 -7.74 -11.18
C TYR A 73 16.94 -6.25 -10.85
N ARG A 74 16.91 -5.42 -11.87
CA ARG A 74 16.65 -3.99 -11.75
C ARG A 74 15.15 -3.78 -11.69
N VAL A 75 14.64 -3.52 -10.48
CA VAL A 75 13.21 -3.54 -10.17
C VAL A 75 12.63 -2.13 -10.12
N GLY A 76 11.67 -1.84 -10.98
CA GLY A 76 10.79 -0.69 -10.85
C GLY A 76 9.69 -0.97 -9.83
N LEU A 77 9.34 0.02 -9.01
CA LEU A 77 8.24 -0.07 -8.05
C LEU A 77 7.40 1.20 -8.13
N TYR A 78 6.12 1.05 -8.50
CA TYR A 78 5.14 2.12 -8.52
C TYR A 78 4.07 1.87 -7.47
N THR A 79 3.95 2.77 -6.49
CA THR A 79 3.03 2.63 -5.34
C THR A 79 2.32 3.93 -5.00
N SER A 80 1.20 3.85 -4.26
CA SER A 80 0.44 5.02 -3.83
C SER A 80 -0.37 4.75 -2.55
N PRO A 81 -0.67 5.82 -1.77
CA PRO A 81 -0.12 7.16 -1.86
C PRO A 81 1.32 7.24 -1.28
N HIS A 82 2.00 8.36 -1.48
CA HIS A 82 3.21 8.71 -0.73
C HIS A 82 2.86 9.22 0.68
N LEU A 83 3.79 9.16 1.62
CA LEU A 83 3.60 9.65 2.98
C LEU A 83 4.26 11.01 3.22
N VAL A 84 5.47 11.21 2.74
CA VAL A 84 6.27 12.42 2.99
C VAL A 84 6.66 13.10 1.69
N ASP A 85 7.26 12.37 0.75
CA ASP A 85 7.81 12.90 -0.50
C ASP A 85 7.14 12.26 -1.72
N PHE A 86 6.78 13.06 -2.71
CA PHE A 86 6.18 12.60 -3.97
C PHE A 86 6.95 11.43 -4.61
N ARG A 87 8.29 11.47 -4.56
CA ARG A 87 9.19 10.48 -5.17
C ARG A 87 9.07 9.08 -4.59
N GLU A 88 8.43 8.93 -3.42
CA GLU A 88 8.13 7.62 -2.83
C GLU A 88 7.28 6.75 -3.76
N ARG A 89 6.50 7.38 -4.64
CA ARG A 89 5.61 6.68 -5.60
C ARG A 89 6.36 5.93 -6.68
N ILE A 90 7.58 6.36 -7.02
CA ILE A 90 8.35 5.84 -8.16
C ILE A 90 9.77 5.52 -7.70
N ARG A 91 10.11 4.25 -7.63
CA ARG A 91 11.41 3.79 -7.15
C ARG A 91 12.03 2.79 -8.11
N ILE A 92 13.36 2.77 -8.16
CA ILE A 92 14.14 1.71 -8.81
C ILE A 92 15.13 1.17 -7.78
N ASN A 93 15.08 -0.14 -7.50
CA ASN A 93 15.88 -0.79 -6.47
C ASN A 93 15.87 0.01 -5.14
N GLY A 94 14.67 0.40 -4.70
CA GLY A 94 14.44 1.17 -3.48
C GLY A 94 14.77 2.66 -3.56
N GLN A 95 15.56 3.10 -4.54
CA GLN A 95 15.91 4.49 -4.71
C GLN A 95 14.77 5.29 -5.36
N PRO A 96 14.29 6.37 -4.74
CA PRO A 96 13.27 7.23 -5.34
C PRO A 96 13.76 7.85 -6.64
N ILE A 97 12.82 8.12 -7.56
CA ILE A 97 13.07 8.92 -8.76
C ILE A 97 13.79 10.24 -8.40
N SER A 98 14.76 10.68 -9.21
CA SER A 98 15.48 11.92 -8.92
C SER A 98 14.60 13.15 -9.06
N GLU A 99 14.88 14.17 -8.25
CA GLU A 99 14.21 15.47 -8.36
C GLU A 99 14.36 16.06 -9.75
N SER A 100 15.56 15.95 -10.34
CA SER A 100 15.83 16.44 -11.70
C SER A 100 14.95 15.76 -12.75
N TYR A 101 14.77 14.42 -12.66
CA TYR A 101 13.91 13.73 -13.63
C TYR A 101 12.45 14.19 -13.51
N VAL A 102 11.94 14.42 -12.30
CA VAL A 102 10.57 14.94 -12.09
C VAL A 102 10.43 16.32 -12.70
N VAL A 103 11.40 17.22 -12.48
CA VAL A 103 11.41 18.57 -13.06
C VAL A 103 11.48 18.52 -14.57
N ASP A 104 12.44 17.78 -15.12
CA ASP A 104 12.67 17.66 -16.56
C ASP A 104 11.44 17.07 -17.28
N PHE A 105 10.81 16.05 -16.70
CA PHE A 105 9.58 15.46 -17.23
C PHE A 105 8.45 16.50 -17.32
N VAL A 106 8.21 17.25 -16.24
CA VAL A 106 7.14 18.25 -16.26
C VAL A 106 7.46 19.39 -17.21
N GLU A 107 8.69 19.90 -17.21
CA GLU A 107 9.08 21.02 -18.08
C GLU A 107 9.02 20.65 -19.56
N SER A 108 9.46 19.45 -19.93
CA SER A 108 9.45 19.01 -21.34
C SER A 108 8.06 18.63 -21.83
N GLU A 109 7.23 18.02 -20.99
CA GLU A 109 5.99 17.36 -21.43
C GLU A 109 4.71 18.14 -21.12
N ARG A 110 4.76 19.17 -20.27
CA ARG A 110 3.56 19.94 -19.88
C ARG A 110 2.81 20.53 -21.07
N ALA A 111 3.49 20.95 -22.12
CA ALA A 111 2.85 21.49 -23.33
C ALA A 111 1.97 20.44 -24.03
N PHE A 112 2.29 19.16 -23.89
CA PHE A 112 1.47 18.06 -24.40
C PHE A 112 0.32 17.72 -23.46
N PHE A 113 0.58 17.54 -22.17
CA PHE A 113 -0.44 17.03 -21.27
C PHE A 113 -1.41 18.10 -20.73
N GLU A 114 -1.03 19.37 -20.63
CA GLU A 114 -1.93 20.44 -20.14
C GLU A 114 -3.26 20.51 -20.91
N PRO A 115 -3.28 20.46 -22.26
CA PRO A 115 -4.53 20.49 -23.03
C PRO A 115 -5.45 19.27 -22.80
N LEU A 116 -4.91 18.16 -22.30
CA LEU A 116 -5.67 16.96 -21.95
C LEU A 116 -6.38 17.11 -20.61
N HIS A 117 -6.00 18.12 -19.81
CA HIS A 117 -6.46 18.30 -18.43
C HIS A 117 -6.39 17.00 -17.61
N PRO A 118 -5.23 16.30 -17.54
CA PRO A 118 -5.12 15.02 -16.89
C PRO A 118 -5.30 15.15 -15.38
N SER A 119 -5.66 14.04 -14.74
CA SER A 119 -5.57 13.90 -13.28
C SER A 119 -4.11 13.75 -12.84
N PHE A 120 -3.84 14.05 -11.58
CA PHE A 120 -2.53 13.81 -10.96
C PHE A 120 -2.04 12.37 -11.15
N PHE A 121 -2.96 11.39 -11.02
CA PHE A 121 -2.60 9.98 -11.13
C PHE A 121 -2.28 9.57 -12.58
N GLU A 122 -2.95 10.14 -13.59
CA GLU A 122 -2.64 9.92 -14.99
C GLU A 122 -1.22 10.42 -15.33
N VAL A 123 -0.86 11.63 -14.89
CA VAL A 123 0.48 12.20 -15.15
C VAL A 123 1.56 11.38 -14.42
N THR A 124 1.33 11.03 -13.15
CA THR A 124 2.33 10.28 -12.37
C THR A 124 2.51 8.84 -12.84
N THR A 125 1.44 8.19 -13.34
CA THR A 125 1.52 6.86 -13.95
C THR A 125 2.34 6.89 -15.24
N ALA A 126 2.07 7.88 -16.12
CA ALA A 126 2.83 8.06 -17.34
C ALA A 126 4.32 8.37 -17.07
N MET A 127 4.61 9.23 -16.07
CA MET A 127 5.97 9.51 -15.60
C MET A 127 6.66 8.23 -15.11
N ALA A 128 5.99 7.42 -14.30
CA ALA A 128 6.54 6.17 -13.80
C ALA A 128 6.90 5.20 -14.92
N PHE A 129 5.99 4.98 -15.86
CA PHE A 129 6.22 4.07 -16.98
C PHE A 129 7.36 4.55 -17.88
N LYS A 130 7.40 5.85 -18.18
CA LYS A 130 8.50 6.44 -18.96
C LYS A 130 9.83 6.31 -18.20
N TYR A 131 9.86 6.61 -16.91
CA TYR A 131 11.06 6.51 -16.08
C TYR A 131 11.62 5.09 -16.04
N PHE A 132 10.78 4.09 -15.88
CA PHE A 132 11.19 2.68 -15.84
C PHE A 132 11.79 2.23 -17.18
N ARG A 133 11.24 2.66 -18.32
CA ARG A 133 11.83 2.41 -19.64
C ARG A 133 13.17 3.12 -19.79
N ASP A 134 13.22 4.42 -19.49
CA ASP A 134 14.42 5.25 -19.69
C ASP A 134 15.59 4.78 -18.80
N MET A 135 15.26 4.15 -17.69
CA MET A 135 16.23 3.56 -16.76
C MET A 135 16.43 2.06 -16.94
N GLU A 136 15.88 1.47 -17.99
CA GLU A 136 16.06 0.07 -18.39
C GLU A 136 15.81 -0.94 -17.24
N VAL A 137 14.64 -0.85 -16.58
CA VAL A 137 14.27 -1.84 -15.57
C VAL A 137 13.95 -3.19 -16.24
N ASP A 138 14.28 -4.28 -15.57
CA ASP A 138 13.95 -5.65 -16.03
C ASP A 138 12.48 -5.98 -15.77
N VAL A 139 12.00 -5.61 -14.58
CA VAL A 139 10.64 -5.87 -14.12
C VAL A 139 10.13 -4.71 -13.27
N ALA A 140 8.86 -4.37 -13.41
CA ALA A 140 8.20 -3.38 -12.58
C ALA A 140 7.01 -3.97 -11.83
N VAL A 141 6.97 -3.73 -10.52
CA VAL A 141 5.80 -4.02 -9.68
C VAL A 141 4.94 -2.76 -9.64
N ILE A 142 3.72 -2.89 -10.14
CA ILE A 142 2.78 -1.78 -10.36
C ILE A 142 1.59 -1.96 -9.42
N GLU A 143 1.45 -1.07 -8.45
CA GLU A 143 0.29 -1.01 -7.56
C GLU A 143 -0.85 -0.23 -8.22
N VAL A 144 -2.06 -0.81 -8.21
CA VAL A 144 -3.30 -0.14 -8.61
C VAL A 144 -3.60 1.02 -7.65
N GLY A 145 -3.89 2.18 -8.19
CA GLY A 145 -4.27 3.34 -7.38
C GLY A 145 -5.66 3.22 -6.78
N LEU A 146 -6.67 3.01 -7.62
CA LEU A 146 -8.08 2.94 -7.21
C LEU A 146 -8.87 1.98 -8.10
N GLY A 147 -9.66 1.09 -7.48
CA GLY A 147 -10.50 0.14 -8.21
C GLY A 147 -9.68 -0.92 -8.93
N GLY A 148 -9.61 -0.85 -10.23
CA GLY A 148 -8.84 -1.74 -11.11
C GLY A 148 -9.21 -1.55 -12.58
N ARG A 149 -10.48 -1.77 -12.95
CA ARG A 149 -10.94 -1.73 -14.35
C ARG A 149 -10.62 -0.45 -15.10
N LEU A 150 -10.82 0.69 -14.46
CA LEU A 150 -10.57 2.04 -15.01
C LEU A 150 -9.37 2.74 -14.33
N ASP A 151 -8.52 1.98 -13.66
CA ASP A 151 -7.30 2.53 -13.10
C ASP A 151 -6.27 2.84 -14.20
N CYS A 152 -5.56 3.95 -14.09
CA CYS A 152 -4.56 4.38 -15.08
C CYS A 152 -3.46 3.34 -15.30
N THR A 153 -3.18 2.49 -14.29
CA THR A 153 -2.20 1.41 -14.42
C THR A 153 -2.71 0.24 -15.27
N ASN A 154 -4.04 0.16 -15.53
CA ASN A 154 -4.64 -1.01 -16.17
C ASN A 154 -4.47 -1.10 -17.69
N ILE A 155 -3.59 -0.29 -18.26
CA ILE A 155 -3.18 -0.40 -19.67
C ILE A 155 -2.10 -1.48 -19.89
N ILE A 156 -1.50 -2.00 -18.83
CA ILE A 156 -0.45 -3.02 -18.90
C ILE A 156 -1.01 -4.43 -19.13
N THR A 157 -0.17 -5.31 -19.68
CA THR A 157 -0.40 -6.77 -19.72
C THR A 157 0.68 -7.43 -18.87
N PRO A 158 0.39 -7.73 -17.58
CA PRO A 158 1.41 -8.20 -16.66
C PRO A 158 1.74 -9.68 -16.84
N VAL A 159 2.85 -10.13 -16.26
CA VAL A 159 3.18 -11.56 -16.17
C VAL A 159 2.28 -12.29 -15.18
N VAL A 160 1.79 -11.59 -14.18
CA VAL A 160 0.81 -12.05 -13.20
C VAL A 160 0.02 -10.86 -12.65
N SER A 161 -1.30 -11.03 -12.47
CA SER A 161 -2.17 -10.10 -11.73
C SER A 161 -2.38 -10.63 -10.32
N VAL A 162 -2.41 -9.72 -9.34
CA VAL A 162 -2.60 -10.05 -7.91
C VAL A 162 -3.72 -9.19 -7.35
N ILE A 163 -4.67 -9.81 -6.65
CA ILE A 163 -5.73 -9.10 -5.91
C ILE A 163 -5.66 -9.55 -4.45
N THR A 164 -5.22 -8.67 -3.56
CA THR A 164 -4.90 -9.03 -2.18
C THR A 164 -6.11 -9.41 -1.35
N ASN A 165 -7.10 -8.53 -1.27
CA ASN A 165 -8.38 -8.78 -0.60
C ASN A 165 -9.43 -7.77 -1.06
N ILE A 166 -10.68 -8.01 -0.64
CA ILE A 166 -11.81 -7.10 -0.83
C ILE A 166 -12.41 -6.73 0.53
N SER A 167 -12.51 -5.46 0.78
CA SER A 167 -13.29 -4.89 1.88
C SER A 167 -13.93 -3.56 1.46
N PHE A 168 -14.85 -3.06 2.26
CA PHE A 168 -15.50 -1.77 1.98
C PHE A 168 -14.49 -0.64 2.08
N ASP A 169 -14.26 0.01 0.97
CA ASP A 169 -13.51 1.25 0.83
C ASP A 169 -13.92 1.93 -0.48
N HIS A 170 -13.87 3.27 -0.53
CA HIS A 170 -14.26 4.06 -1.70
C HIS A 170 -15.64 3.69 -2.29
N THR A 171 -16.60 3.39 -1.44
CA THR A 171 -17.93 2.87 -1.83
C THR A 171 -18.70 3.80 -2.74
N GLN A 172 -18.45 5.11 -2.68
CA GLN A 172 -19.04 6.10 -3.60
C GLN A 172 -18.61 5.90 -5.06
N LEU A 173 -17.46 5.28 -5.32
CA LEU A 173 -16.91 5.06 -6.66
C LEU A 173 -16.94 3.59 -7.08
N LEU A 174 -16.69 2.68 -6.15
CA LEU A 174 -16.54 1.25 -6.45
C LEU A 174 -17.83 0.44 -6.22
N GLY A 175 -18.84 1.08 -5.63
CA GLY A 175 -20.12 0.45 -5.29
C GLY A 175 -20.25 0.06 -3.82
N ASP A 176 -21.46 -0.26 -3.43
CA ASP A 176 -21.93 -0.43 -2.07
C ASP A 176 -22.03 -1.91 -1.62
N THR A 177 -21.51 -2.84 -2.42
CA THR A 177 -21.42 -4.27 -2.09
C THR A 177 -20.01 -4.81 -2.37
N LEU A 178 -19.61 -5.84 -1.63
CA LEU A 178 -18.32 -6.48 -1.85
C LEU A 178 -18.20 -7.07 -3.26
N ALA A 179 -19.29 -7.59 -3.83
CA ALA A 179 -19.32 -8.09 -5.21
C ALA A 179 -19.05 -6.98 -6.24
N LYS A 180 -19.59 -5.76 -6.08
CA LYS A 180 -19.33 -4.63 -6.97
C LYS A 180 -17.86 -4.18 -6.87
N ILE A 181 -17.34 -4.05 -5.66
CA ILE A 181 -15.93 -3.71 -5.42
C ILE A 181 -15.01 -4.78 -6.03
N ALA A 182 -15.36 -6.07 -5.88
CA ALA A 182 -14.63 -7.17 -6.49
C ALA A 182 -14.65 -7.10 -8.02
N ALA A 183 -15.79 -6.76 -8.64
CA ALA A 183 -15.91 -6.61 -10.10
C ALA A 183 -15.01 -5.50 -10.65
N GLU A 184 -14.93 -4.34 -9.98
CA GLU A 184 -14.01 -3.28 -10.37
C GLU A 184 -12.54 -3.72 -10.27
N LYS A 185 -12.17 -4.42 -9.19
CA LYS A 185 -10.80 -4.93 -9.01
C LYS A 185 -10.47 -6.09 -9.97
N ALA A 186 -11.44 -6.95 -10.26
CA ALA A 186 -11.30 -8.02 -11.26
C ALA A 186 -10.98 -7.50 -12.68
N GLY A 187 -11.18 -6.20 -12.95
CA GLY A 187 -10.80 -5.56 -14.19
C GLY A 187 -9.31 -5.63 -14.54
N ILE A 188 -8.43 -5.94 -13.57
CA ILE A 188 -7.00 -6.16 -13.83
C ILE A 188 -6.69 -7.60 -14.30
N ILE A 189 -7.65 -8.50 -14.32
CA ILE A 189 -7.48 -9.87 -14.85
C ILE A 189 -7.42 -9.79 -16.37
N LYS A 190 -6.31 -10.23 -16.95
CA LYS A 190 -6.03 -10.13 -18.38
C LYS A 190 -6.11 -11.51 -19.06
N ARG A 191 -6.43 -11.51 -20.36
CA ARG A 191 -6.58 -12.73 -21.15
C ARG A 191 -5.33 -13.62 -21.11
N GLY A 192 -5.50 -14.85 -20.63
CA GLY A 192 -4.42 -15.83 -20.53
C GLY A 192 -3.33 -15.52 -19.51
N VAL A 193 -3.47 -14.44 -18.73
CA VAL A 193 -2.51 -14.08 -17.69
C VAL A 193 -2.94 -14.69 -16.35
N PRO A 194 -2.06 -15.41 -15.64
CA PRO A 194 -2.36 -15.92 -14.32
C PRO A 194 -2.80 -14.82 -13.34
N VAL A 195 -3.80 -15.13 -12.52
CA VAL A 195 -4.24 -14.24 -11.43
C VAL A 195 -4.19 -14.96 -10.09
N VAL A 196 -3.64 -14.29 -9.09
CA VAL A 196 -3.63 -14.73 -7.69
C VAL A 196 -4.57 -13.87 -6.89
N ILE A 197 -5.53 -14.50 -6.21
CA ILE A 197 -6.46 -13.88 -5.26
C ILE A 197 -5.99 -14.24 -3.85
N GLY A 198 -5.70 -13.23 -3.02
CA GLY A 198 -5.22 -13.44 -1.65
C GLY A 198 -6.32 -13.96 -0.74
N GLU A 199 -7.39 -13.17 -0.60
CA GLU A 199 -8.56 -13.51 0.20
C GLU A 199 -9.84 -13.29 -0.62
N ALA A 200 -10.77 -14.22 -0.54
CA ALA A 200 -12.09 -14.12 -1.14
C ALA A 200 -13.17 -14.72 -0.19
N ASN A 201 -14.38 -14.27 -0.31
CA ASN A 201 -15.52 -14.78 0.46
C ASN A 201 -16.65 -15.24 -0.47
N GLY A 202 -17.79 -15.67 0.10
CA GLY A 202 -18.92 -16.16 -0.66
C GLY A 202 -19.50 -15.17 -1.69
N GLU A 203 -19.31 -13.85 -1.49
CA GLU A 203 -19.78 -12.82 -2.43
C GLU A 203 -18.73 -12.49 -3.50
N THR A 204 -17.45 -12.52 -3.17
CA THR A 204 -16.38 -12.04 -4.05
C THR A 204 -15.76 -13.14 -4.90
N ARG A 205 -15.69 -14.38 -4.39
CA ARG A 205 -15.11 -15.52 -5.09
C ARG A 205 -15.79 -15.80 -6.42
N PRO A 206 -17.14 -15.89 -6.53
CA PRO A 206 -17.81 -16.12 -7.82
C PRO A 206 -17.51 -15.04 -8.86
N VAL A 207 -17.30 -13.77 -8.43
CA VAL A 207 -16.95 -12.67 -9.32
C VAL A 207 -15.57 -12.89 -9.94
N PHE A 208 -14.60 -13.30 -9.16
CA PHE A 208 -13.26 -13.59 -9.66
C PHE A 208 -13.22 -14.82 -10.58
N GLU A 209 -13.92 -15.89 -10.19
CA GLU A 209 -14.05 -17.11 -11.01
C GLU A 209 -14.67 -16.82 -12.36
N ALA A 210 -15.79 -16.08 -12.40
CA ALA A 210 -16.46 -15.68 -13.63
C ALA A 210 -15.55 -14.83 -14.52
N LYS A 211 -14.85 -13.85 -13.94
CA LYS A 211 -13.93 -12.99 -14.71
C LYS A 211 -12.71 -13.77 -15.22
N ALA A 212 -12.15 -14.64 -14.43
CA ALA A 212 -11.03 -15.49 -14.85
C ALA A 212 -11.45 -16.44 -16.00
N GLN A 213 -12.66 -17.01 -15.92
CA GLN A 213 -13.22 -17.83 -17.00
C GLN A 213 -13.42 -17.03 -18.29
N GLU A 214 -14.03 -15.82 -18.21
CA GLU A 214 -14.18 -14.90 -19.34
C GLU A 214 -12.84 -14.61 -20.02
N MET A 215 -11.81 -14.34 -19.20
CA MET A 215 -10.48 -13.98 -19.66
C MET A 215 -9.59 -15.20 -19.96
N GLN A 216 -10.07 -16.42 -19.76
CA GLN A 216 -9.27 -17.66 -19.89
C GLN A 216 -7.97 -17.56 -19.08
N ALA A 217 -8.03 -16.91 -17.92
CA ALA A 217 -6.91 -16.68 -17.02
C ALA A 217 -6.81 -17.82 -15.99
N PRO A 218 -5.65 -18.44 -15.82
CA PRO A 218 -5.42 -19.34 -14.69
C PRO A 218 -5.62 -18.57 -13.37
N ILE A 219 -6.46 -19.10 -12.49
CA ILE A 219 -6.75 -18.45 -11.20
C ILE A 219 -6.30 -19.33 -10.03
N VAL A 220 -5.70 -18.71 -9.04
CA VAL A 220 -5.29 -19.33 -7.78
C VAL A 220 -5.83 -18.51 -6.61
N PHE A 221 -6.49 -19.17 -5.66
CA PHE A 221 -6.89 -18.58 -4.38
C PHE A 221 -5.87 -19.00 -3.32
N ALA A 222 -5.14 -18.02 -2.78
CA ALA A 222 -4.05 -18.27 -1.83
C ALA A 222 -4.56 -18.86 -0.50
N GLU A 223 -5.81 -18.57 -0.14
CA GLU A 223 -6.43 -19.09 1.07
C GLU A 223 -6.84 -20.56 1.00
N ASP A 224 -6.96 -21.15 -0.21
CA ASP A 224 -7.31 -22.56 -0.36
C ASP A 224 -6.17 -23.48 0.10
N GLU A 225 -4.91 -23.06 -0.11
CA GLU A 225 -3.70 -23.80 0.30
C GLU A 225 -2.71 -22.87 1.02
N PRO A 226 -3.00 -22.44 2.28
CA PRO A 226 -2.15 -21.51 2.99
C PRO A 226 -0.74 -22.07 3.21
N MET A 227 0.28 -21.33 2.78
CA MET A 227 1.68 -21.69 2.95
C MET A 227 2.23 -21.28 4.30
N VAL A 228 1.76 -20.19 4.88
CA VAL A 228 2.14 -19.73 6.22
C VAL A 228 1.32 -20.49 7.26
N VAL A 229 1.99 -21.34 8.03
CA VAL A 229 1.33 -22.20 9.04
C VAL A 229 1.44 -21.66 10.46
N ASN A 230 2.42 -20.78 10.72
CA ASN A 230 2.58 -20.08 11.99
C ASN A 230 3.25 -18.71 11.77
N ALA A 231 2.96 -17.76 12.67
CA ALA A 231 3.56 -16.43 12.68
C ALA A 231 3.79 -15.97 14.12
N GLU A 232 5.03 -15.71 14.48
CA GLU A 232 5.46 -15.25 15.81
C GLU A 232 5.92 -13.80 15.71
N PHE A 233 5.26 -12.89 16.44
CA PHE A 233 5.60 -11.47 16.45
C PHE A 233 6.82 -11.24 17.34
N LYS A 234 7.86 -10.61 16.77
CA LYS A 234 9.10 -10.35 17.50
C LYS A 234 8.97 -9.07 18.34
N PRO A 235 9.49 -9.05 19.58
CA PRO A 235 9.42 -7.88 20.45
C PRO A 235 10.08 -6.63 19.85
N GLU A 236 11.16 -6.81 19.09
CA GLU A 236 11.88 -5.73 18.41
C GLU A 236 11.16 -5.20 17.16
N GLY A 237 10.19 -5.94 16.64
CA GLY A 237 9.46 -5.68 15.40
C GLY A 237 9.65 -6.81 14.39
N GLY A 238 8.80 -6.84 13.36
CA GLY A 238 8.78 -7.91 12.36
C GLY A 238 8.14 -9.21 12.85
N ILE A 239 8.22 -10.25 12.04
CA ILE A 239 7.51 -11.52 12.26
C ILE A 239 8.41 -12.68 11.86
N ARG A 240 8.45 -13.72 12.67
CA ARG A 240 9.00 -15.03 12.29
C ARG A 240 7.88 -15.89 11.75
N TYR A 241 7.95 -16.22 10.48
CA TYR A 241 7.01 -17.09 9.79
C TYR A 241 7.49 -18.52 9.79
N THR A 242 6.59 -19.49 9.97
CA THR A 242 6.82 -20.87 9.58
C THR A 242 6.08 -21.14 8.28
N ILE A 243 6.82 -21.38 7.20
CA ILE A 243 6.27 -21.57 5.85
C ILE A 243 6.41 -23.03 5.46
N ARG A 244 5.34 -23.65 4.94
CA ARG A 244 5.38 -25.03 4.43
C ARG A 244 6.54 -25.18 3.44
N MET A 245 7.24 -26.29 3.53
CA MET A 245 8.40 -26.63 2.66
C MET A 245 9.64 -25.74 2.85
N PHE A 246 9.49 -24.51 3.37
CA PHE A 246 10.61 -23.55 3.44
C PHE A 246 11.11 -23.33 4.88
N GLY A 247 10.39 -23.84 5.90
CA GLY A 247 10.77 -23.72 7.31
C GLY A 247 10.56 -22.30 7.86
N GLN A 248 11.44 -21.88 8.77
CA GLN A 248 11.35 -20.57 9.40
C GLN A 248 12.05 -19.48 8.59
N ILE A 249 11.32 -18.38 8.38
CA ILE A 249 11.81 -17.18 7.67
C ILE A 249 11.39 -15.95 8.48
N ASP A 250 12.33 -15.07 8.74
CA ASP A 250 12.07 -13.79 9.41
C ASP A 250 11.69 -12.73 8.36
N GLY A 251 10.62 -11.98 8.65
CA GLY A 251 10.24 -10.78 7.90
C GLY A 251 10.34 -9.54 8.78
N ASP A 252 10.74 -8.41 8.18
CA ASP A 252 10.88 -7.13 8.88
C ASP A 252 9.57 -6.36 9.02
N LEU A 253 8.57 -6.63 8.17
CA LEU A 253 7.28 -5.96 8.25
C LEU A 253 6.46 -6.47 9.43
N GLY A 254 5.98 -5.53 10.27
CA GLY A 254 5.07 -5.81 11.36
C GLY A 254 3.60 -5.84 10.94
N GLY A 255 2.72 -6.23 11.88
CA GLY A 255 1.26 -6.25 11.68
C GLY A 255 0.69 -7.66 11.53
N ILE A 256 -0.40 -7.95 12.28
CA ILE A 256 -1.04 -9.28 12.26
C ILE A 256 -1.67 -9.65 10.91
N TYR A 257 -1.79 -8.69 10.02
CA TYR A 257 -2.26 -8.88 8.63
C TYR A 257 -1.16 -9.36 7.68
N GLN A 258 0.12 -9.27 8.04
CA GLN A 258 1.22 -9.66 7.16
C GLN A 258 1.27 -11.16 6.82
N PRO A 259 0.90 -12.11 7.71
CA PRO A 259 0.78 -13.51 7.33
C PRO A 259 -0.17 -13.76 6.14
N LYS A 260 -1.27 -12.98 6.03
CA LYS A 260 -2.19 -13.04 4.89
C LYS A 260 -1.57 -12.46 3.62
N ASN A 261 -0.83 -11.35 3.75
CA ASN A 261 -0.08 -10.78 2.63
C ASN A 261 1.00 -11.75 2.13
N LEU A 262 1.70 -12.43 3.03
CA LEU A 262 2.69 -13.45 2.67
C LEU A 262 2.03 -14.68 2.03
N ASN A 263 0.86 -15.12 2.52
CA ASN A 263 0.10 -16.18 1.87
C ASN A 263 -0.31 -15.79 0.44
N THR A 264 -0.65 -14.53 0.20
CA THR A 264 -0.92 -14.01 -1.15
C THR A 264 0.35 -14.04 -2.01
N LEU A 265 1.49 -13.68 -1.42
CA LEU A 265 2.79 -13.60 -2.10
C LEU A 265 3.27 -14.97 -2.59
N MET A 266 3.10 -16.04 -1.79
CA MET A 266 3.65 -17.37 -2.10
C MET A 266 3.21 -17.94 -3.47
N PRO A 267 1.92 -17.99 -3.84
CA PRO A 267 1.54 -18.43 -5.17
C PRO A 267 1.98 -17.47 -6.29
N VAL A 268 2.18 -16.18 -6.01
CA VAL A 268 2.78 -15.25 -6.98
C VAL A 268 4.22 -15.65 -7.28
N LEU A 269 5.02 -15.96 -6.25
CA LEU A 269 6.39 -16.45 -6.43
C LEU A 269 6.43 -17.75 -7.24
N LYS A 270 5.46 -18.65 -6.99
CA LYS A 270 5.34 -19.86 -7.80
C LYS A 270 5.09 -19.53 -9.27
N VAL A 271 4.16 -18.64 -9.61
CA VAL A 271 3.91 -18.21 -10.99
C VAL A 271 5.18 -17.60 -11.62
N LEU A 272 5.91 -16.78 -10.87
CA LEU A 272 7.17 -16.19 -11.34
C LEU A 272 8.25 -17.25 -11.59
N THR A 273 8.33 -18.29 -10.74
CA THR A 273 9.20 -19.45 -10.95
C THR A 273 8.82 -20.22 -12.23
N ASP A 274 7.53 -20.52 -12.39
CA ASP A 274 7.03 -21.23 -13.57
C ASP A 274 7.29 -20.47 -14.89
N LYS A 275 7.36 -19.13 -14.81
CA LYS A 275 7.69 -18.24 -15.94
C LYS A 275 9.19 -17.93 -16.10
N GLY A 276 10.03 -18.47 -15.23
CA GLY A 276 11.49 -18.33 -15.32
C GLY A 276 12.08 -17.03 -14.72
N TYR A 277 11.29 -16.27 -13.96
CA TYR A 277 11.80 -15.09 -13.21
C TYR A 277 12.52 -15.45 -11.91
N LEU A 278 12.20 -16.61 -11.34
CA LEU A 278 12.83 -17.12 -10.14
C LEU A 278 13.44 -18.49 -10.40
N ALA A 279 14.46 -18.89 -9.64
CA ALA A 279 15.07 -20.20 -9.74
C ALA A 279 14.07 -21.30 -9.39
N ARG A 280 14.05 -22.41 -10.16
CA ARG A 280 13.19 -23.57 -9.88
C ARG A 280 13.72 -24.32 -8.65
N CYS A 281 12.85 -24.56 -7.69
CA CYS A 281 13.20 -25.22 -6.42
C CYS A 281 13.39 -26.75 -6.52
N GLU A 282 13.30 -27.35 -7.71
CA GLU A 282 13.37 -28.79 -7.93
C GLU A 282 14.80 -29.34 -7.78
N GLU A 283 15.81 -28.48 -7.97
CA GLU A 283 17.21 -28.84 -7.77
C GLU A 283 17.73 -28.26 -6.43
N PRO A 284 18.54 -29.03 -5.67
CA PRO A 284 19.00 -28.59 -4.33
C PRO A 284 19.71 -27.23 -4.32
N ASP A 285 20.55 -26.96 -5.32
CA ASP A 285 21.28 -25.69 -5.43
C ASP A 285 20.34 -24.52 -5.72
N ASN A 286 19.34 -24.72 -6.57
CA ASN A 286 18.32 -23.73 -6.87
C ASN A 286 17.40 -23.46 -5.66
N LEU A 287 17.06 -24.51 -4.92
CA LEU A 287 16.27 -24.34 -3.68
C LEU A 287 17.06 -23.54 -2.64
N SER A 288 18.34 -23.81 -2.47
CA SER A 288 19.21 -23.07 -1.54
C SER A 288 19.32 -21.60 -1.94
N LYS A 289 19.47 -21.32 -3.23
CA LYS A 289 19.48 -19.96 -3.78
C LYS A 289 18.14 -19.26 -3.56
N PHE A 290 17.03 -19.87 -3.93
CA PHE A 290 15.69 -19.31 -3.73
C PHE A 290 15.40 -19.02 -2.25
N LEU A 291 15.76 -19.93 -1.35
CA LEU A 291 15.59 -19.72 0.10
C LEU A 291 16.44 -18.54 0.62
N TYR A 292 17.63 -18.36 0.09
CA TYR A 292 18.45 -17.20 0.42
C TYR A 292 17.77 -15.90 -0.05
N GLU A 293 17.38 -15.83 -1.34
CA GLU A 293 16.71 -14.69 -1.95
C GLU A 293 15.39 -14.33 -1.22
N LEU A 294 14.60 -15.35 -0.85
CA LEU A 294 13.37 -15.19 -0.09
C LEU A 294 13.63 -14.65 1.34
N LYS A 295 14.65 -15.18 2.04
CA LYS A 295 15.01 -14.73 3.39
C LYS A 295 15.53 -13.29 3.40
N GLU A 296 16.45 -12.97 2.50
CA GLU A 296 17.01 -11.63 2.39
C GLU A 296 15.97 -10.62 1.91
N GLY A 297 15.11 -11.00 0.95
CA GLY A 297 14.02 -10.17 0.48
C GLY A 297 13.00 -9.85 1.56
N LEU A 298 12.49 -10.86 2.28
CA LEU A 298 11.47 -10.67 3.34
C LEU A 298 12.07 -10.05 4.62
N GLY A 299 13.32 -10.34 4.93
CA GLY A 299 14.01 -9.81 6.12
C GLY A 299 14.32 -8.32 6.05
N HIS A 300 14.32 -7.72 4.86
CA HIS A 300 14.79 -6.36 4.62
C HIS A 300 13.87 -5.57 3.67
N VAL A 301 12.55 -5.83 3.68
CA VAL A 301 11.59 -5.16 2.78
C VAL A 301 11.62 -3.65 2.98
N ALA A 302 11.53 -3.18 4.22
CA ALA A 302 11.49 -1.76 4.53
C ALA A 302 12.80 -1.07 4.13
N GLU A 303 13.95 -1.68 4.43
CA GLU A 303 15.28 -1.15 4.07
C GLU A 303 15.47 -1.07 2.55
N LYS A 304 15.20 -2.18 1.84
CA LYS A 304 15.42 -2.30 0.39
C LYS A 304 14.47 -1.48 -0.46
N THR A 305 13.28 -1.18 0.04
CA THR A 305 12.22 -0.57 -0.78
C THR A 305 11.68 0.73 -0.23
N GLY A 306 12.07 1.10 1.00
CA GLY A 306 11.61 2.32 1.67
C GLY A 306 10.14 2.27 2.10
N LEU A 307 9.56 1.08 2.34
CA LEU A 307 8.20 0.95 2.87
C LEU A 307 8.13 1.46 4.30
N THR A 308 7.19 2.35 4.57
CA THR A 308 6.92 2.90 5.91
C THR A 308 5.44 2.78 6.29
N GLY A 309 5.13 2.97 7.58
CA GLY A 309 3.76 3.04 8.06
C GLY A 309 2.99 1.70 8.08
N ARG A 310 3.67 0.56 8.27
CA ARG A 310 3.06 -0.76 8.41
C ARG A 310 3.45 -1.37 9.74
N TRP A 311 2.69 -1.10 10.80
CA TRP A 311 3.04 -1.43 12.19
C TRP A 311 4.51 -1.09 12.48
N GLN A 312 4.90 0.09 12.01
CA GLN A 312 6.29 0.53 12.05
C GLN A 312 6.66 1.00 13.45
N VAL A 313 7.71 0.42 14.02
CA VAL A 313 8.31 0.88 15.26
C VAL A 313 9.15 2.12 14.95
N VAL A 314 8.64 3.31 15.29
CA VAL A 314 9.34 4.60 15.08
C VAL A 314 10.19 5.00 16.27
N ARG A 315 9.94 4.40 17.44
CA ARG A 315 10.74 4.54 18.64
C ARG A 315 10.77 3.19 19.38
N PRO A 316 11.89 2.47 19.34
CA PRO A 316 12.04 1.19 20.02
C PRO A 316 12.23 1.32 21.54
N SER A 317 12.81 2.46 22.02
CA SER A 317 13.00 2.73 23.44
C SER A 317 11.68 3.03 24.13
N ALA A 318 11.62 2.84 25.42
CA ALA A 318 10.44 3.11 26.25
C ALA A 318 10.12 4.61 26.38
N PRO A 319 8.86 5.05 26.36
CA PRO A 319 7.74 4.25 25.88
C PRO A 319 7.88 3.89 24.40
N LYS A 320 7.54 2.65 24.04
CA LYS A 320 7.57 2.21 22.63
C LYS A 320 6.52 2.95 21.81
N VAL A 321 6.90 3.41 20.61
CA VAL A 321 6.01 4.12 19.69
C VAL A 321 5.90 3.36 18.38
N VAL A 322 4.66 3.10 17.95
CA VAL A 322 4.34 2.41 16.71
C VAL A 322 3.37 3.25 15.88
N CYS A 323 3.51 3.24 14.56
CA CYS A 323 2.53 3.85 13.66
C CYS A 323 2.05 2.85 12.59
N ASP A 324 0.81 3.07 12.13
CA ASP A 324 0.21 2.31 11.02
C ASP A 324 -0.76 3.19 10.22
N THR A 325 -0.76 3.00 8.90
CA THR A 325 -1.59 3.78 7.95
C THR A 325 -3.00 3.21 7.75
N GLY A 326 -3.44 2.25 8.55
CA GLY A 326 -4.80 1.72 8.50
C GLY A 326 -5.84 2.83 8.62
N HIS A 327 -6.80 2.87 7.67
CA HIS A 327 -7.71 4.00 7.50
C HIS A 327 -9.15 3.59 7.15
N ASN A 328 -9.45 2.30 7.06
CA ASN A 328 -10.78 1.76 6.80
C ASN A 328 -11.15 0.66 7.80
N VAL A 329 -12.42 0.30 7.86
CA VAL A 329 -12.93 -0.69 8.83
C VAL A 329 -12.19 -2.03 8.71
N GLY A 330 -11.96 -2.54 7.48
CA GLY A 330 -11.24 -3.80 7.28
C GLY A 330 -9.80 -3.78 7.82
N GLY A 331 -9.08 -2.67 7.64
CA GLY A 331 -7.74 -2.48 8.22
C GLY A 331 -7.79 -2.39 9.76
N TRP A 332 -8.76 -1.65 10.29
CA TRP A 332 -8.91 -1.48 11.74
C TRP A 332 -9.39 -2.73 12.48
N GLN A 333 -10.08 -3.67 11.83
CA GLN A 333 -10.36 -4.97 12.41
C GLN A 333 -9.06 -5.69 12.83
N HIS A 334 -8.03 -5.66 11.99
CA HIS A 334 -6.72 -6.23 12.33
C HIS A 334 -5.96 -5.39 13.35
N LEU A 335 -5.90 -4.06 13.16
CA LEU A 335 -5.18 -3.18 14.08
C LEU A 335 -5.74 -3.22 15.50
N SER A 336 -7.07 -3.24 15.66
CA SER A 336 -7.72 -3.36 16.96
C SER A 336 -7.34 -4.67 17.67
N GLN A 337 -7.36 -5.80 16.95
CA GLN A 337 -6.93 -7.08 17.49
C GLN A 337 -5.46 -7.06 17.94
N GLN A 338 -4.59 -6.43 17.15
CA GLN A 338 -3.18 -6.32 17.49
C GLN A 338 -2.95 -5.40 18.70
N LEU A 339 -3.64 -4.26 18.76
CA LEU A 339 -3.56 -3.35 19.90
C LEU A 339 -4.00 -4.03 21.21
N GLN A 340 -5.02 -4.90 21.17
CA GLN A 340 -5.46 -5.67 22.34
C GLN A 340 -4.43 -6.68 22.83
N GLN A 341 -3.50 -7.11 21.98
CA GLN A 341 -2.42 -8.05 22.35
C GLN A 341 -1.17 -7.34 22.90
N VAL A 342 -1.09 -6.00 22.79
CA VAL A 342 0.05 -5.24 23.29
C VAL A 342 0.05 -5.25 24.82
N GLN A 343 1.14 -5.76 25.40
CA GLN A 343 1.36 -5.71 26.83
C GLN A 343 1.93 -4.35 27.23
N CYS A 344 1.17 -3.54 27.94
CA CYS A 344 1.57 -2.25 28.45
C CYS A 344 0.75 -1.87 29.69
N ARG A 345 1.27 -0.95 30.51
CA ARG A 345 0.54 -0.40 31.66
C ARG A 345 -0.64 0.46 31.21
N GLN A 346 -0.39 1.36 30.25
CA GLN A 346 -1.38 2.27 29.65
C GLN A 346 -1.11 2.40 28.15
N MET A 347 -2.18 2.38 27.36
CA MET A 347 -2.11 2.66 25.93
C MET A 347 -2.50 4.11 25.65
N HIS A 348 -1.70 4.80 24.85
CA HIS A 348 -1.95 6.12 24.33
C HIS A 348 -2.13 6.05 22.82
N ILE A 349 -3.21 6.63 22.28
CA ILE A 349 -3.50 6.59 20.85
C ILE A 349 -3.62 8.00 20.29
N VAL A 350 -2.71 8.37 19.41
CA VAL A 350 -2.78 9.59 18.59
C VAL A 350 -3.57 9.22 17.33
N PHE A 351 -4.76 9.84 17.17
CA PHE A 351 -5.72 9.41 16.17
C PHE A 351 -6.31 10.56 15.37
N GLY A 352 -6.34 10.41 14.04
CA GLY A 352 -6.97 11.35 13.13
C GLY A 352 -7.41 10.66 11.83
N MET A 353 -8.54 11.07 11.27
CA MET A 353 -9.14 10.50 10.07
C MET A 353 -9.45 11.56 9.02
N VAL A 354 -9.78 11.11 7.81
CA VAL A 354 -10.30 11.91 6.71
C VAL A 354 -11.81 11.68 6.57
N ASP A 355 -12.52 12.66 5.98
CA ASP A 355 -13.98 12.77 5.98
C ASP A 355 -14.71 11.82 5.01
N ASP A 356 -14.00 11.24 4.05
CA ASP A 356 -14.57 10.30 3.08
C ASP A 356 -14.54 8.83 3.54
N LYS A 357 -14.15 8.57 4.80
CA LYS A 357 -14.09 7.22 5.37
C LYS A 357 -15.24 6.97 6.36
N ASP A 358 -15.53 5.70 6.60
CA ASP A 358 -16.47 5.27 7.63
C ASP A 358 -15.85 5.47 9.03
N ILE A 359 -16.00 6.69 9.55
CA ILE A 359 -15.42 7.09 10.83
C ILE A 359 -16.08 6.33 11.97
N ASP A 360 -17.40 6.22 12.01
CA ASP A 360 -18.12 5.56 13.09
C ASP A 360 -17.79 4.08 13.16
N GLY A 361 -17.73 3.38 12.01
CA GLY A 361 -17.31 1.99 11.94
C GLY A 361 -15.88 1.76 12.43
N VAL A 362 -14.97 2.71 12.22
CA VAL A 362 -13.62 2.63 12.78
C VAL A 362 -13.62 2.93 14.29
N LEU A 363 -14.35 3.97 14.75
CA LEU A 363 -14.40 4.33 16.18
C LEU A 363 -14.97 3.21 17.06
N GLU A 364 -15.88 2.40 16.53
CA GLU A 364 -16.41 1.24 17.25
C GLU A 364 -15.34 0.18 17.55
N LEU A 365 -14.35 0.03 16.68
CA LEU A 365 -13.27 -0.95 16.80
C LEU A 365 -12.16 -0.51 17.75
N LEU A 366 -12.07 0.77 18.07
CA LEU A 366 -10.96 1.34 18.86
C LEU A 366 -10.99 0.88 20.34
N PRO A 367 -9.81 0.61 20.97
CA PRO A 367 -9.72 0.20 22.37
C PRO A 367 -10.32 1.22 23.34
N LYS A 368 -11.33 0.83 24.12
CA LYS A 368 -12.05 1.74 25.05
C LYS A 368 -11.21 2.14 26.25
N THR A 369 -10.17 1.38 26.61
CA THR A 369 -9.29 1.60 27.76
C THR A 369 -8.09 2.52 27.48
N ALA A 370 -7.89 2.89 26.22
CA ALA A 370 -6.78 3.76 25.81
C ALA A 370 -7.07 5.24 26.14
N THR A 371 -6.01 6.01 26.29
CA THR A 371 -6.08 7.48 26.35
C THR A 371 -5.88 8.05 24.95
N TYR A 372 -6.84 8.86 24.47
CA TYR A 372 -6.83 9.38 23.11
C TYR A 372 -6.29 10.81 23.00
N TYR A 373 -5.56 11.05 21.93
CA TYR A 373 -5.06 12.35 21.48
C TYR A 373 -5.60 12.59 20.08
N PHE A 374 -6.82 13.12 20.00
CA PHE A 374 -7.50 13.36 18.73
C PHE A 374 -6.82 14.51 17.99
N THR A 375 -6.52 14.31 16.71
CA THR A 375 -5.79 15.29 15.92
C THR A 375 -6.28 15.33 14.48
N LYS A 376 -5.81 16.30 13.73
CA LYS A 376 -5.97 16.36 12.28
C LYS A 376 -4.61 16.44 11.60
N ALA A 377 -4.50 15.80 10.47
CA ALA A 377 -3.37 15.96 9.56
C ALA A 377 -3.46 17.30 8.81
N ASP A 378 -2.33 17.76 8.27
CA ASP A 378 -2.27 18.92 7.38
C ASP A 378 -2.79 18.56 5.98
N ASN A 379 -4.11 18.33 5.91
CA ASN A 379 -4.82 17.98 4.69
C ASN A 379 -6.25 18.53 4.73
N HIS A 380 -6.75 19.00 3.59
CA HIS A 380 -8.09 19.62 3.47
C HIS A 380 -9.23 18.65 3.81
N ARG A 381 -9.03 17.34 3.61
CA ARG A 381 -10.00 16.29 3.92
C ARG A 381 -9.92 15.79 5.37
N ALA A 382 -8.97 16.30 6.15
CA ALA A 382 -8.84 15.89 7.54
C ALA A 382 -10.05 16.34 8.35
N VAL A 383 -10.64 15.42 9.09
CA VAL A 383 -11.70 15.76 10.07
C VAL A 383 -11.11 16.62 11.16
N GLY A 384 -11.77 17.75 11.46
CA GLY A 384 -11.33 18.64 12.54
C GLY A 384 -11.24 17.89 13.88
N GLU A 385 -10.17 18.11 14.60
CA GLU A 385 -9.81 17.40 15.84
C GLU A 385 -10.90 17.44 16.91
N THR A 386 -11.59 18.59 17.05
CA THR A 386 -12.69 18.76 18.01
C THR A 386 -13.93 17.98 17.55
N LYS A 387 -14.26 17.96 16.24
CA LYS A 387 -15.35 17.18 15.68
C LYS A 387 -15.11 15.69 15.89
N LEU A 388 -13.88 15.22 15.61
CA LEU A 388 -13.49 13.83 15.80
C LEU A 388 -13.58 13.41 17.28
N GLN A 389 -13.11 14.27 18.20
CA GLN A 389 -13.24 14.06 19.64
C GLN A 389 -14.72 13.89 20.07
N GLN A 390 -15.62 14.75 19.56
CA GLN A 390 -17.03 14.68 19.89
C GLN A 390 -17.71 13.40 19.34
N GLN A 391 -17.34 12.98 18.13
CA GLN A 391 -17.80 11.69 17.58
C GLN A 391 -17.27 10.52 18.41
N ALA A 392 -15.97 10.52 18.72
CA ALA A 392 -15.33 9.49 19.52
C ALA A 392 -15.94 9.35 20.94
N ALA A 393 -16.33 10.46 21.56
CA ALA A 393 -16.99 10.42 22.86
C ALA A 393 -18.33 9.64 22.84
N ARG A 394 -19.08 9.66 21.73
CA ARG A 394 -20.30 8.88 21.56
C ARG A 394 -20.05 7.38 21.55
N HIS A 395 -18.83 6.97 21.13
CA HIS A 395 -18.36 5.59 21.15
C HIS A 395 -17.63 5.23 22.44
N GLY A 396 -17.65 6.11 23.49
CA GLY A 396 -17.01 5.87 24.78
C GLY A 396 -15.46 6.01 24.75
N LEU A 397 -14.92 6.70 23.75
CA LEU A 397 -13.50 6.98 23.64
C LEU A 397 -13.15 8.31 24.30
N ASN A 398 -12.27 8.29 25.29
CA ASN A 398 -11.93 9.46 26.10
C ASN A 398 -10.56 10.04 25.73
N GLY A 399 -10.50 11.34 25.50
CA GLY A 399 -9.24 12.01 25.17
C GLY A 399 -9.38 13.50 24.90
N MET A 400 -8.28 14.13 24.53
CA MET A 400 -8.16 15.57 24.27
C MET A 400 -7.92 15.81 22.78
N ALA A 401 -8.39 16.96 22.28
CA ALA A 401 -8.17 17.41 20.91
C ALA A 401 -6.91 18.26 20.78
N TYR A 402 -6.14 18.04 19.73
CA TYR A 402 -4.89 18.75 19.45
C TYR A 402 -4.86 19.21 17.98
N PRO A 403 -4.46 20.45 17.69
CA PRO A 403 -4.58 21.06 16.36
C PRO A 403 -3.60 20.48 15.31
N THR A 404 -2.60 19.72 15.71
CA THR A 404 -1.63 19.07 14.80
C THR A 404 -1.13 17.76 15.38
N VAL A 405 -0.72 16.84 14.47
CA VAL A 405 -0.14 15.54 14.83
C VAL A 405 1.09 15.71 15.74
N ALA A 406 1.98 16.66 15.43
CA ALA A 406 3.16 16.94 16.25
C ALA A 406 2.81 17.35 17.68
N LYS A 407 1.74 18.16 17.90
CA LYS A 407 1.29 18.55 19.25
C LYS A 407 0.66 17.39 19.98
N ALA A 408 -0.16 16.58 19.31
CA ALA A 408 -0.77 15.37 19.86
C ALA A 408 0.31 14.35 20.30
N TYR A 409 1.27 14.08 19.43
CA TYR A 409 2.40 13.17 19.71
C TYR A 409 3.25 13.65 20.90
N LYS A 410 3.61 14.93 20.93
CA LYS A 410 4.35 15.51 22.07
C LYS A 410 3.57 15.42 23.38
N ALA A 411 2.24 15.59 23.34
CA ALA A 411 1.39 15.44 24.52
C ALA A 411 1.34 13.98 24.98
N ALA A 412 1.20 13.02 24.08
CA ALA A 412 1.24 11.59 24.38
C ALA A 412 2.59 11.20 25.01
N LEU A 413 3.72 11.63 24.44
CA LEU A 413 5.05 11.37 24.98
C LEU A 413 5.27 11.94 26.39
N ARG A 414 4.71 13.12 26.69
CA ARG A 414 4.82 13.74 28.03
C ARG A 414 3.98 13.03 29.08
N ALA A 415 2.84 12.46 28.67
CA ALA A 415 1.92 11.76 29.57
C ALA A 415 2.33 10.29 29.82
N ALA A 416 3.03 9.69 28.86
CA ALA A 416 3.39 8.29 28.91
C ALA A 416 4.53 8.01 29.89
N ALA A 417 4.37 6.96 30.71
CA ALA A 417 5.43 6.41 31.53
C ALA A 417 6.27 5.38 30.75
N HIS A 418 7.34 4.87 31.36
CA HIS A 418 8.27 3.92 30.75
C HIS A 418 7.56 2.70 30.16
N ASP A 419 6.62 2.11 30.91
CA ASP A 419 5.93 0.85 30.55
C ASP A 419 4.63 1.06 29.76
N ASP A 420 4.42 2.28 29.23
CA ASP A 420 3.30 2.60 28.37
C ASP A 420 3.64 2.35 26.90
N PHE A 421 2.58 2.32 26.08
CA PHE A 421 2.68 2.14 24.65
C PHE A 421 1.96 3.27 23.92
N ILE A 422 2.57 3.81 22.87
CA ILE A 422 1.99 4.85 22.06
C ILE A 422 1.74 4.33 20.65
N PHE A 423 0.49 4.41 20.19
CA PHE A 423 0.12 4.12 18.82
C PHE A 423 -0.29 5.41 18.09
N ILE A 424 0.08 5.52 16.82
CA ILE A 424 -0.24 6.69 15.98
C ILE A 424 -0.81 6.22 14.65
N GLY A 425 -2.04 6.65 14.32
CA GLY A 425 -2.69 6.19 13.10
C GLY A 425 -4.07 6.80 12.83
N GLY A 426 -4.86 6.09 12.01
CA GLY A 426 -6.19 6.50 11.54
C GLY A 426 -6.21 7.01 10.10
N SER A 427 -5.07 7.47 9.59
CA SER A 427 -4.90 7.79 8.17
C SER A 427 -3.43 7.82 7.76
N SER A 428 -3.15 7.64 6.46
CA SER A 428 -1.81 7.81 5.90
C SER A 428 -1.25 9.22 6.12
N TYR A 429 -2.11 10.24 6.14
CA TYR A 429 -1.70 11.63 6.38
C TYR A 429 -1.22 11.88 7.81
N VAL A 430 -1.89 11.27 8.80
CA VAL A 430 -1.44 11.35 10.21
C VAL A 430 -0.06 10.71 10.36
N VAL A 431 0.15 9.56 9.74
CA VAL A 431 1.47 8.90 9.74
C VAL A 431 2.51 9.73 8.99
N GLY A 432 2.15 10.30 7.83
CA GLY A 432 3.02 11.19 7.07
C GLY A 432 3.50 12.40 7.89
N ASP A 433 2.58 13.09 8.57
CA ASP A 433 2.91 14.24 9.43
C ASP A 433 3.74 13.84 10.65
N LEU A 434 3.51 12.63 11.20
CA LEU A 434 4.39 12.08 12.23
C LEU A 434 5.80 11.91 11.70
N LEU A 435 5.97 11.24 10.56
CA LEU A 435 7.28 10.95 9.96
C LEU A 435 8.05 12.24 9.62
N LYS A 436 7.36 13.28 9.10
CA LYS A 436 7.94 14.63 8.92
C LYS A 436 8.41 15.26 10.23
N THR A 437 7.78 14.92 11.35
CA THR A 437 8.15 15.47 12.68
C THR A 437 9.38 14.77 13.26
N LEU A 438 9.66 13.53 12.83
CA LEU A 438 10.77 12.71 13.31
C LEU A 438 12.07 12.95 12.52
N ASN A 439 11.96 13.43 11.28
CA ASN A 439 13.06 13.88 10.43
C ASN A 439 13.43 15.33 10.75
#